data_ef0d7390a0948af3c6bd92949dac7a75
#
_entry.id   ef0d7390a0948af3c6bd92949dac7a75
#
_cell.length_a   1.000
_cell.length_b   1.000
_cell.length_c   1.000
_cell.angle_alpha   90.00
_cell.angle_beta   90.00
_cell.angle_gamma   90.00
#
_symmetry.space_group_name_H-M   'P 1'
#
loop_
_entity.id
_entity.type
_entity.pdbx_description
1 polymer ?
#
loop_
_entity_poly.entity_id
_entity_poly.type
_entity_poly.pdbx_seq_one_letter_code
_entity_poly.pdbx_strand_id
1 'polypeptide(L)'
;MISPKECTGFPSSFIRRKGETPVTCDSEVLSVGGIDNVDISVVQEFDYVALGHLHGAQRVGQEKIRYCGTLLKYSVSEANQKQTLHVVELKEKGSEPEIQKLPLHPLRDVRKLRGTLEEILEAEDGTGS
;
A
#
# COMPACT_ATOMS: atom_id res chain seq x y z
N MET A 1 -12.11 -2.54 -13.42
CA MET A 1 -10.75 -2.20 -12.95
C MET A 1 -10.45 -0.79 -13.40
N ILE A 2 -10.24 0.12 -12.45
CA ILE A 2 -9.79 1.48 -12.76
C ILE A 2 -8.28 1.42 -12.89
N SER A 3 -7.75 1.79 -14.08
CA SER A 3 -6.29 1.85 -14.28
C SER A 3 -5.71 3.04 -13.50
N PRO A 4 -4.44 2.99 -13.09
CA PRO A 4 -3.79 4.14 -12.44
C PRO A 4 -3.86 5.43 -13.26
N LYS A 5 -4.04 5.34 -14.56
CA LYS A 5 -4.20 6.49 -15.46
C LYS A 5 -5.58 7.14 -15.35
N GLU A 6 -6.61 6.37 -14.99
CA GLU A 6 -7.96 6.90 -14.81
C GLU A 6 -8.14 7.57 -13.46
N CYS A 7 -7.29 7.21 -12.47
CA CYS A 7 -7.21 7.90 -11.19
C CYS A 7 -6.40 9.21 -11.25
N THR A 8 -5.74 9.54 -12.37
CA THR A 8 -4.89 10.73 -12.50
C THR A 8 -5.65 12.07 -12.51
N GLY A 9 -6.98 12.04 -12.52
CA GLY A 9 -7.78 13.25 -12.33
C GLY A 9 -7.81 13.79 -10.89
N PHE A 10 -7.27 13.04 -9.93
CA PHE A 10 -7.23 13.41 -8.51
C PHE A 10 -5.80 13.28 -7.97
N PRO A 11 -4.89 14.19 -8.36
CA PRO A 11 -3.55 14.16 -7.81
C PRO A 11 -3.61 14.40 -6.31
N SER A 12 -3.05 13.50 -5.54
CA SER A 12 -2.97 13.53 -4.07
C SER A 12 -4.26 13.23 -3.31
N SER A 13 -5.33 12.79 -3.96
CA SER A 13 -6.57 12.43 -3.28
C SER A 13 -6.54 10.99 -2.78
N PHE A 14 -6.94 10.79 -1.53
CA PHE A 14 -7.10 9.45 -0.97
C PHE A 14 -8.55 9.02 -1.06
N ILE A 15 -8.77 7.78 -1.45
CA ILE A 15 -10.08 7.15 -1.31
C ILE A 15 -10.16 6.57 0.10
N ARG A 16 -11.18 6.98 0.85
CA ARG A 16 -11.42 6.52 2.21
C ARG A 16 -12.90 6.31 2.48
N ARG A 17 -13.18 5.49 3.48
CA ARG A 17 -14.49 5.46 4.10
C ARG A 17 -14.63 6.62 5.06
N LYS A 18 -15.80 7.24 5.12
CA LYS A 18 -16.09 8.33 6.07
C LYS A 18 -15.75 7.90 7.50
N GLY A 19 -14.90 8.67 8.17
CA GLY A 19 -14.46 8.41 9.53
C GLY A 19 -13.22 7.49 9.66
N GLU A 20 -12.70 6.92 8.57
CA GLU A 20 -11.44 6.16 8.57
C GLU A 20 -10.27 7.03 8.10
N THR A 21 -9.12 6.83 8.72
CA THR A 21 -7.86 7.47 8.31
C THR A 21 -6.95 6.39 7.74
N PRO A 22 -6.50 6.52 6.49
CA PRO A 22 -5.53 5.58 5.91
C PRO A 22 -4.20 5.59 6.67
N VAL A 23 -3.55 4.45 6.73
CA VAL A 23 -2.18 4.34 7.24
C VAL A 23 -1.23 4.86 6.18
N THR A 24 -0.43 5.85 6.54
CA THR A 24 0.55 6.50 5.66
C THR A 24 1.97 6.25 6.13
N CYS A 25 2.92 6.45 5.24
CA CYS A 25 4.36 6.30 5.49
C CYS A 25 5.09 7.62 5.24
N ASP A 26 6.29 7.77 5.82
CA ASP A 26 7.09 9.00 5.70
C ASP A 26 7.53 9.31 4.26
N SER A 27 7.59 8.29 3.41
CA SER A 27 7.95 8.43 1.99
C SER A 27 6.80 8.89 1.10
N GLU A 28 5.59 8.97 1.62
CA GLU A 28 4.42 9.41 0.86
C GLU A 28 4.31 10.94 0.89
N VAL A 29 4.14 11.53 -0.29
CA VAL A 29 3.88 12.97 -0.39
C VAL A 29 2.40 13.21 -0.08
N LEU A 30 2.14 13.80 1.08
CA LEU A 30 0.80 14.22 1.46
C LEU A 30 0.50 15.61 0.92
N SER A 31 -0.70 15.81 0.41
CA SER A 31 -1.14 17.13 -0.01
C SER A 31 -1.22 18.07 1.19
N VAL A 32 -0.55 19.22 1.08
CA VAL A 32 -0.53 20.24 2.16
C VAL A 32 -1.80 21.07 2.06
N GLY A 33 -2.67 20.96 3.07
CA GLY A 33 -3.84 21.82 3.25
C GLY A 33 -5.06 21.44 2.43
N GLY A 34 -5.08 20.26 1.78
CA GLY A 34 -6.17 19.80 0.94
C GLY A 34 -7.14 18.85 1.64
N ILE A 35 -8.41 19.05 1.40
CA ILE A 35 -9.49 18.08 1.64
C ILE A 35 -9.55 17.18 0.40
N ASP A 36 -8.45 16.52 0.10
CA ASP A 36 -8.32 15.71 -1.13
C ASP A 36 -8.71 14.25 -0.88
N ASN A 37 -9.74 14.05 -0.07
CA ASN A 37 -10.26 12.72 0.20
C ASN A 37 -11.53 12.48 -0.61
N VAL A 38 -11.54 11.41 -1.36
CA VAL A 38 -12.71 10.94 -2.11
C VAL A 38 -13.38 9.85 -1.31
N ASP A 39 -14.71 9.96 -1.16
CA ASP A 39 -15.49 8.95 -0.45
C ASP A 39 -15.56 7.65 -1.28
N ILE A 40 -15.50 6.52 -0.60
CA ILE A 40 -15.58 5.18 -1.19
C ILE A 40 -16.84 4.97 -2.04
N SER A 41 -17.93 5.69 -1.75
CA SER A 41 -19.19 5.59 -2.49
C SER A 41 -19.05 5.85 -3.98
N VAL A 42 -18.05 6.64 -4.37
CA VAL A 42 -17.76 6.97 -5.78
C VAL A 42 -17.32 5.74 -6.58
N VAL A 43 -16.69 4.77 -5.92
CA VAL A 43 -16.08 3.61 -6.57
C VAL A 43 -16.67 2.26 -6.15
N GLN A 44 -17.62 2.25 -5.24
CA GLN A 44 -18.16 1.01 -4.68
C GLN A 44 -18.94 0.13 -5.66
N GLU A 45 -19.39 0.69 -6.80
CA GLU A 45 -20.12 -0.04 -7.83
C GLU A 45 -19.22 -0.91 -8.72
N PHE A 46 -17.90 -0.69 -8.66
CA PHE A 46 -16.95 -1.51 -9.42
C PHE A 46 -16.73 -2.87 -8.75
N ASP A 47 -16.49 -3.89 -9.55
CA ASP A 47 -16.22 -5.24 -9.06
C ASP A 47 -14.86 -5.34 -8.36
N TYR A 48 -13.89 -4.53 -8.77
CA TYR A 48 -12.61 -4.37 -8.09
C TYR A 48 -12.02 -2.98 -8.34
N VAL A 49 -11.42 -2.40 -7.31
CA VAL A 49 -10.75 -1.10 -7.37
C VAL A 49 -9.33 -1.23 -6.84
N ALA A 50 -8.36 -1.10 -7.73
CA ALA A 50 -6.96 -1.04 -7.38
C ALA A 50 -6.55 0.42 -7.17
N LEU A 51 -6.11 0.74 -5.98
CA LEU A 51 -5.66 2.06 -5.57
C LEU A 51 -4.13 2.09 -5.48
N GLY A 52 -3.55 3.19 -5.88
CA GLY A 52 -2.12 3.49 -5.75
C GLY A 52 -1.87 4.65 -4.80
N HIS A 53 -0.62 5.11 -4.72
CA HIS A 53 -0.11 6.21 -3.90
C HIS A 53 0.26 5.80 -2.47
N LEU A 54 -0.58 5.12 -1.72
CA LEU A 54 -0.21 4.64 -0.40
C LEU A 54 0.72 3.42 -0.49
N HIS A 55 1.82 3.46 0.26
CA HIS A 55 2.86 2.43 0.23
C HIS A 55 2.50 1.18 1.01
N GLY A 56 1.68 1.30 2.05
CA GLY A 56 1.17 0.17 2.82
C GLY A 56 -0.05 -0.48 2.18
N ALA A 57 0.01 -1.79 1.94
CA ALA A 57 -1.12 -2.55 1.44
C ALA A 57 -2.27 -2.53 2.46
N GLN A 58 -3.43 -2.01 2.07
CA GLN A 58 -4.59 -1.87 2.94
C GLN A 58 -5.90 -1.86 2.16
N ARG A 59 -6.96 -2.35 2.76
CA ARG A 59 -8.31 -2.24 2.23
C ARG A 59 -8.98 -0.92 2.65
N VAL A 60 -9.95 -0.49 1.87
CA VAL A 60 -10.78 0.67 2.19
C VAL A 60 -12.23 0.21 2.29
N GLY A 61 -12.71 0.01 3.49
CA GLY A 61 -14.08 -0.46 3.76
C GLY A 61 -14.36 -1.89 3.28
N GLN A 62 -14.28 -2.14 1.99
CA GLN A 62 -14.56 -3.42 1.36
C GLN A 62 -13.28 -4.11 0.86
N GLU A 63 -13.27 -5.45 0.84
CA GLU A 63 -12.11 -6.22 0.35
C GLU A 63 -11.76 -5.93 -1.11
N LYS A 64 -12.74 -5.63 -1.92
CA LYS A 64 -12.58 -5.32 -3.35
C LYS A 64 -12.00 -3.94 -3.65
N ILE A 65 -11.85 -3.07 -2.64
CA ILE A 65 -11.29 -1.72 -2.79
C ILE A 65 -10.01 -1.64 -1.96
N ARG A 66 -8.86 -1.65 -2.64
CA ARG A 66 -7.58 -1.84 -1.96
C ARG A 66 -6.46 -0.98 -2.51
N TYR A 67 -5.63 -0.50 -1.58
CA TYR A 67 -4.25 -0.13 -1.89
C TYR A 67 -3.40 -1.40 -1.89
N CYS A 68 -2.74 -1.68 -3.01
CA CYS A 68 -1.87 -2.87 -3.11
C CYS A 68 -0.51 -2.66 -2.44
N GLY A 69 -0.16 -1.41 -2.17
CA GLY A 69 1.15 -1.05 -1.65
C GLY A 69 2.23 -0.97 -2.73
N THR A 70 3.45 -0.79 -2.31
CA THR A 70 4.63 -0.75 -3.19
C THR A 70 5.34 -2.09 -3.24
N LEU A 71 6.10 -2.32 -4.31
CA LEU A 71 6.88 -3.56 -4.47
C LEU A 71 8.08 -3.61 -3.53
N LEU A 72 8.66 -2.45 -3.23
CA LEU A 72 9.82 -2.29 -2.36
C LEU A 72 9.51 -1.30 -1.24
N LYS A 73 10.30 -1.33 -0.18
CA LYS A 73 10.25 -0.34 0.90
C LYS A 73 11.09 0.87 0.51
N TYR A 74 10.55 2.07 0.62
CA TYR A 74 11.20 3.32 0.25
C TYR A 74 11.63 4.16 1.46
N SER A 75 11.18 3.80 2.65
CA SER A 75 11.54 4.50 3.88
C SER A 75 11.69 3.55 5.07
N VAL A 76 12.38 4.03 6.10
CA VAL A 76 12.56 3.29 7.35
C VAL A 76 11.24 3.08 8.09
N SER A 77 10.26 3.95 7.89
CA SER A 77 8.90 3.76 8.45
C SER A 77 8.21 2.51 7.92
N GLU A 78 8.60 2.03 6.75
CA GLU A 78 8.06 0.85 6.09
C GLU A 78 8.76 -0.46 6.50
N ALA A 79 9.79 -0.41 7.37
CA ALA A 79 10.62 -1.57 7.71
C ALA A 79 9.82 -2.81 8.14
N ASN A 80 8.72 -2.62 8.85
CA ASN A 80 7.86 -3.70 9.33
C ASN A 80 6.75 -4.11 8.36
N GLN A 81 6.63 -3.46 7.20
CA GLN A 81 5.64 -3.81 6.21
C GLN A 81 6.06 -5.07 5.45
N LYS A 82 5.07 -5.87 5.07
CA LYS A 82 5.25 -7.01 4.17
C LYS A 82 4.73 -6.62 2.80
N GLN A 83 5.65 -6.52 1.84
CA GLN A 83 5.27 -6.21 0.47
C GLN A 83 4.66 -7.44 -0.19
N THR A 84 3.58 -7.22 -0.91
CA THR A 84 2.82 -8.29 -1.57
C THR A 84 2.40 -7.89 -2.98
N LEU A 85 2.34 -8.87 -3.86
CA LEU A 85 1.67 -8.76 -5.14
C LEU A 85 0.25 -9.28 -4.99
N HIS A 86 -0.73 -8.55 -5.47
CA HIS A 86 -2.11 -9.00 -5.48
C HIS A 86 -2.48 -9.56 -6.85
N VAL A 87 -2.86 -10.83 -6.89
CA VAL A 87 -3.46 -11.47 -8.04
C VAL A 87 -4.98 -11.44 -7.84
N VAL A 88 -5.68 -10.82 -8.77
CA VAL A 88 -7.12 -10.62 -8.67
C VAL A 88 -7.80 -11.36 -9.81
N GLU A 89 -8.65 -12.31 -9.47
CA GLU A 89 -9.50 -13.00 -10.42
C GLU A 89 -10.90 -12.38 -10.39
N LEU A 90 -11.27 -11.77 -11.50
CA LEU A 90 -12.62 -11.23 -11.70
C LEU A 90 -13.51 -12.34 -12.23
N LYS A 91 -14.61 -12.56 -11.54
CA LYS A 91 -15.65 -13.51 -11.92
C LYS A 91 -16.79 -12.80 -12.67
N GLU A 92 -18.00 -13.31 -12.57
CA GLU A 92 -19.15 -12.65 -13.15
C GLU A 92 -19.38 -11.26 -12.55
N LYS A 93 -19.93 -10.36 -13.36
CA LYS A 93 -20.25 -9.00 -12.93
C LYS A 93 -21.12 -9.01 -11.68
N GLY A 94 -20.74 -8.24 -10.68
CA GLY A 94 -21.44 -8.15 -9.40
C GLY A 94 -21.02 -9.23 -8.38
N SER A 95 -20.20 -10.21 -8.76
CA SER A 95 -19.61 -11.17 -7.85
C SER A 95 -18.38 -10.60 -7.15
N GLU A 96 -18.09 -11.09 -5.95
CA GLU A 96 -16.85 -10.71 -5.26
C GLU A 96 -15.64 -11.31 -5.98
N PRO A 97 -14.59 -10.52 -6.21
CA PRO A 97 -13.36 -11.00 -6.81
C PRO A 97 -12.61 -11.91 -5.84
N GLU A 98 -11.89 -12.86 -6.39
CA GLU A 98 -10.93 -13.65 -5.62
C GLU A 98 -9.57 -12.95 -5.60
N ILE A 99 -9.05 -12.67 -4.41
CA ILE A 99 -7.80 -11.93 -4.23
C ILE A 99 -6.78 -12.83 -3.56
N GLN A 100 -5.73 -13.15 -4.28
CA GLN A 100 -4.58 -13.89 -3.77
C GLN A 100 -3.42 -12.92 -3.52
N LYS A 101 -2.85 -12.97 -2.33
CA LYS A 101 -1.70 -12.15 -1.95
C LYS A 101 -0.44 -13.01 -1.99
N LEU A 102 0.48 -12.66 -2.87
CA LEU A 102 1.77 -13.31 -2.99
C LEU A 102 2.83 -12.47 -2.28
N PRO A 103 3.52 -13.00 -1.26
CA PRO A 103 4.57 -12.26 -0.57
C PRO A 103 5.75 -12.02 -1.50
N LEU A 104 6.31 -10.83 -1.45
CA LEU A 104 7.51 -10.46 -2.18
C LEU A 104 8.72 -10.56 -1.25
N HIS A 105 9.78 -11.16 -1.77
CA HIS A 105 11.06 -11.29 -1.07
C HIS A 105 12.11 -10.48 -1.84
N PRO A 106 12.39 -9.24 -1.42
CA PRO A 106 13.40 -8.43 -2.07
C PRO A 106 14.79 -9.02 -1.83
N LEU A 107 15.71 -8.81 -2.78
CA LEU A 107 17.10 -9.23 -2.64
C LEU A 107 17.78 -8.56 -1.43
N ARG A 108 17.40 -7.30 -1.17
CA ARG A 108 17.80 -6.53 0.01
C ARG A 108 16.57 -5.88 0.63
N ASP A 109 16.47 -5.96 1.94
CA ASP A 109 15.32 -5.40 2.67
C ASP A 109 15.75 -4.25 3.59
N VAL A 110 14.77 -3.41 3.96
CA VAL A 110 14.95 -2.31 4.92
C VAL A 110 14.64 -2.82 6.31
N ARG A 111 15.59 -2.67 7.22
CA ARG A 111 15.40 -3.01 8.65
C ARG A 111 15.87 -1.88 9.54
N LYS A 112 15.28 -1.78 10.72
CA LYS A 112 15.71 -0.87 11.78
C LYS A 112 16.65 -1.62 12.73
N LEU A 113 17.84 -1.11 12.89
CA LEU A 113 18.78 -1.56 13.91
C LEU A 113 18.86 -0.50 15.01
N ARG A 114 18.94 -0.96 16.24
CA ARG A 114 19.06 -0.10 17.43
C ARG A 114 20.13 -0.69 18.34
N GLY A 115 21.13 0.10 18.69
CA GLY A 115 22.23 -0.35 19.54
C GLY A 115 23.40 0.62 19.47
N THR A 116 24.51 0.24 20.08
CA THR A 116 25.80 0.92 19.91
C THR A 116 26.33 0.70 18.49
N LEU A 117 27.27 1.52 18.06
CA LEU A 117 27.87 1.39 16.73
C LEU A 117 28.50 -0.01 16.54
N GLU A 118 29.15 -0.53 17.57
CA GLU A 118 29.77 -1.84 17.54
C GLU A 118 28.75 -2.97 17.35
N GLU A 119 27.66 -2.94 18.13
CA GLU A 119 26.55 -3.91 17.99
C GLU A 119 25.89 -3.87 16.61
N ILE A 120 25.73 -2.68 16.02
CA ILE A 120 25.13 -2.51 14.69
C ILE A 120 26.06 -3.09 13.61
N LEU A 121 27.37 -2.83 13.69
CA LEU A 121 28.34 -3.36 12.73
C LEU A 121 28.45 -4.89 12.80
N GLU A 122 28.48 -5.46 14.01
CA GLU A 122 28.47 -6.91 14.18
C GLU A 122 27.19 -7.57 13.62
N ALA A 123 26.05 -6.89 13.72
CA ALA A 123 24.78 -7.37 13.16
C ALA A 123 24.75 -7.36 11.62
N GLU A 124 25.54 -6.51 10.97
CA GLU A 124 25.68 -6.51 9.51
C GLU A 124 26.51 -7.70 9.02
N ASP A 125 27.58 -8.03 9.71
CA ASP A 125 28.48 -9.13 9.33
C ASP A 125 27.83 -10.52 9.52
N GLY A 126 26.89 -10.64 10.44
CA GLY A 126 26.19 -11.89 10.76
C GLY A 126 25.02 -12.25 9.85
N THR A 127 24.53 -11.35 9.04
CA THR A 127 23.42 -11.56 8.09
C THR A 127 23.88 -11.16 6.70
N GLY A 128 24.63 -12.01 6.05
CA GLY A 128 25.04 -11.86 4.66
C GLY A 128 23.85 -11.95 3.70
N SER A 129 23.00 -10.96 3.76
CA SER A 129 21.87 -10.80 2.82
C SER A 129 21.73 -9.34 2.42
#